data_8ee127a5192894c9c2740124f0ba7d96
#
_entry.id   8ee127a5192894c9c2740124f0ba7d96
#
_cell.length_a   1.000
_cell.length_b   1.000
_cell.length_c   1.000
_cell.angle_alpha   90.00
_cell.angle_beta   90.00
_cell.angle_gamma   90.00
#
_symmetry.space_group_name_H-M   'P 1'
#
loop_
_entity.id
_entity.type
_entity.pdbx_description
1 polymer ?
#
loop_
_entity_poly.entity_id
_entity_poly.type
_entity_poly.pdbx_seq_one_letter_code
_entity_poly.pdbx_strand_id
1 'polypeptide(L)'
;MFLDFGLTISEFATLNLVWAISIILLEVPSGAFADQVGRKKLVVVSSVLMIFEIGILLLTPVGSGIVFWMFFLNRILSGAAEAAASGADEALAYDSIPKAERESVWKKTMKYVMIMMSVGFILSSIIGALVYSESFINSTLSTIGSDLVFSKEQTLKFPLYLNFITAIGTLIVALRFEENHNPSKEGNFIAIKESFSGTIKAGQWILKTPAASVLILIGLFYDSIIRVFYTVLSNIYRILKIPEWSWGFVGAVASIVGIGVAILCEKMVNKFSPSVNFGVVTVLTFLGCLAVSLAIPGLGIILLLPMFTSMRFLQYFLSHYLNKVTPSKQRATVLSFKGLSMNLSFGILTQVFGVLTAQLYLTGRFDRMVDPELAAFKYCLKGWPIYFVFGCITLHVFIRLKYRKSLTELINKNTI
;
A
#
# COMPACT_ATOMS: atom_id res chain seq x y z
N MET A 1 11.92 -10.60 2.96
CA MET A 1 11.25 -11.55 3.85
C MET A 1 10.56 -12.68 3.07
N PHE A 2 9.55 -12.47 2.20
CA PHE A 2 8.85 -13.56 1.50
C PHE A 2 9.78 -14.51 0.75
N LEU A 3 10.68 -13.96 -0.07
CA LEU A 3 11.67 -14.75 -0.82
C LEU A 3 12.67 -15.46 0.10
N ASP A 4 12.95 -14.90 1.28
CA ASP A 4 13.85 -15.53 2.25
C ASP A 4 13.21 -16.75 2.93
N PHE A 5 11.88 -16.89 2.88
CA PHE A 5 11.18 -18.12 3.25
C PHE A 5 11.22 -19.18 2.15
N GLY A 6 11.74 -18.87 0.96
CA GLY A 6 11.87 -19.79 -0.17
C GLY A 6 10.76 -19.63 -1.23
N LEU A 7 9.97 -18.55 -1.16
CA LEU A 7 8.98 -18.26 -2.21
C LEU A 7 9.64 -17.67 -3.45
N THR A 8 9.16 -18.06 -4.61
CA THR A 8 9.52 -17.44 -5.89
C THR A 8 8.87 -16.07 -6.05
N ILE A 9 9.40 -15.24 -6.95
CA ILE A 9 8.81 -13.93 -7.27
C ILE A 9 7.38 -14.08 -7.82
N SER A 10 7.10 -15.14 -8.57
CA SER A 10 5.76 -15.44 -9.09
C SER A 10 4.77 -15.78 -7.97
N GLU A 11 5.17 -16.64 -7.02
CA GLU A 11 4.35 -16.97 -5.86
C GLU A 11 4.09 -15.73 -4.99
N PHE A 12 5.11 -14.93 -4.76
CA PHE A 12 4.97 -13.65 -4.07
C PHE A 12 3.97 -12.71 -4.76
N ALA A 13 4.01 -12.61 -6.10
CA ALA A 13 3.05 -11.82 -6.87
C ALA A 13 1.62 -12.37 -6.73
N THR A 14 1.46 -13.70 -6.82
CA THR A 14 0.17 -14.38 -6.61
C THR A 14 -0.41 -14.11 -5.22
N LEU A 15 0.42 -14.17 -4.19
CA LEU A 15 0.02 -13.89 -2.81
C LEU A 15 -0.45 -12.43 -2.62
N ASN A 16 0.16 -11.46 -3.30
CA ASN A 16 -0.31 -10.08 -3.27
C ASN A 16 -1.65 -9.89 -4.01
N LEU A 17 -1.88 -10.63 -5.10
CA LEU A 17 -3.18 -10.65 -5.76
C LEU A 17 -4.26 -11.28 -4.85
N VAL A 18 -3.96 -12.37 -4.15
CA VAL A 18 -4.87 -12.99 -3.17
C VAL A 18 -5.26 -11.99 -2.07
N TRP A 19 -4.29 -11.25 -1.53
CA TRP A 19 -4.54 -10.20 -0.55
C TRP A 19 -5.46 -9.10 -1.10
N ALA A 20 -5.20 -8.61 -2.32
CA ALA A 20 -6.03 -7.59 -2.95
C ALA A 20 -7.48 -8.08 -3.18
N ILE A 21 -7.66 -9.32 -3.64
CA ILE A 21 -8.98 -9.94 -3.82
C ILE A 21 -9.69 -10.08 -2.47
N SER A 22 -8.98 -10.51 -1.42
CA SER A 22 -9.56 -10.66 -0.08
C SER A 22 -10.11 -9.34 0.46
N ILE A 23 -9.36 -8.23 0.29
CA ILE A 23 -9.86 -6.89 0.65
C ILE A 23 -11.12 -6.56 -0.15
N ILE A 24 -11.08 -6.70 -1.48
CA ILE A 24 -12.21 -6.34 -2.36
C ILE A 24 -13.49 -7.08 -1.98
N LEU A 25 -13.38 -8.37 -1.68
CA LEU A 25 -14.52 -9.19 -1.31
C LEU A 25 -15.08 -8.86 0.08
N LEU A 26 -14.23 -8.45 1.01
CA LEU A 26 -14.59 -8.30 2.42
C LEU A 26 -14.83 -6.84 2.85
N GLU A 27 -14.28 -5.84 2.17
CA GLU A 27 -14.41 -4.42 2.57
C GLU A 27 -15.86 -3.93 2.52
N VAL A 28 -16.61 -4.30 1.48
CA VAL A 28 -18.02 -3.89 1.38
C VAL A 28 -18.91 -4.59 2.42
N PRO A 29 -18.83 -5.94 2.62
CA PRO A 29 -19.52 -6.61 3.70
C PRO A 29 -19.15 -6.09 5.11
N SER A 30 -17.85 -5.80 5.36
CA SER A 30 -17.39 -5.36 6.69
C SER A 30 -18.01 -4.02 7.08
N GLY A 31 -18.14 -3.06 6.14
CA GLY A 31 -18.83 -1.80 6.38
C GLY A 31 -20.30 -2.00 6.80
N ALA A 32 -21.01 -2.90 6.12
CA ALA A 32 -22.38 -3.25 6.49
C ALA A 32 -22.48 -3.94 7.87
N PHE A 33 -21.51 -4.79 8.21
CA PHE A 33 -21.41 -5.41 9.53
C PHE A 33 -21.08 -4.38 10.64
N ALA A 34 -20.25 -3.36 10.33
CA ALA A 34 -19.93 -2.29 11.28
C ALA A 34 -21.19 -1.59 11.80
N ASP A 35 -22.12 -1.31 10.91
CA ASP A 35 -23.37 -0.62 11.25
C ASP A 35 -24.35 -1.49 12.06
N GLN A 36 -24.19 -2.80 12.04
CA GLN A 36 -25.08 -3.74 12.70
C GLN A 36 -24.55 -4.26 14.02
N VAL A 37 -23.30 -4.78 14.02
CA VAL A 37 -22.71 -5.39 15.21
C VAL A 37 -21.92 -4.41 16.05
N GLY A 38 -21.61 -3.22 15.52
CA GLY A 38 -20.79 -2.19 16.12
C GLY A 38 -19.37 -2.16 15.59
N ARG A 39 -18.83 -0.96 15.48
CA ARG A 39 -17.48 -0.69 14.95
C ARG A 39 -16.39 -1.22 15.86
N LYS A 40 -16.56 -1.08 17.20
CA LYS A 40 -15.63 -1.67 18.19
C LYS A 40 -15.41 -3.17 17.94
N LYS A 41 -16.48 -3.93 17.72
CA LYS A 41 -16.36 -5.37 17.48
C LYS A 41 -15.54 -5.68 16.24
N LEU A 42 -15.69 -4.91 15.17
CA LEU A 42 -14.89 -5.07 13.96
C LEU A 42 -13.42 -4.72 14.18
N VAL A 43 -13.11 -3.67 14.92
CA VAL A 43 -11.72 -3.34 15.29
C VAL A 43 -11.09 -4.45 16.14
N VAL A 44 -11.85 -5.04 17.06
CA VAL A 44 -11.40 -6.22 17.84
C VAL A 44 -11.18 -7.42 16.93
N VAL A 45 -12.12 -7.73 16.02
CA VAL A 45 -11.97 -8.82 15.05
C VAL A 45 -10.73 -8.62 14.19
N SER A 46 -10.52 -7.42 13.66
CA SER A 46 -9.30 -7.07 12.91
C SER A 46 -8.03 -7.36 13.73
N SER A 47 -7.98 -6.90 14.99
CA SER A 47 -6.84 -7.14 15.88
C SER A 47 -6.58 -8.62 16.16
N VAL A 48 -7.64 -9.41 16.29
CA VAL A 48 -7.54 -10.88 16.45
C VAL A 48 -7.00 -11.52 15.17
N LEU A 49 -7.53 -11.14 14.01
CA LEU A 49 -7.05 -11.62 12.71
C LEU A 49 -5.58 -11.30 12.49
N MET A 50 -5.11 -10.09 12.88
CA MET A 50 -3.69 -9.71 12.84
C MET A 50 -2.80 -10.63 13.68
N ILE A 51 -3.22 -11.03 14.86
CA ILE A 51 -2.48 -12.00 15.70
C ILE A 51 -2.36 -13.34 14.98
N PHE A 52 -3.46 -13.85 14.40
CA PHE A 52 -3.45 -15.11 13.67
C PHE A 52 -2.59 -15.04 12.41
N GLU A 53 -2.69 -13.96 11.60
CA GLU A 53 -1.90 -13.82 10.38
C GLU A 53 -0.40 -13.80 10.65
N ILE A 54 0.04 -13.09 11.70
CA ILE A 54 1.45 -13.01 12.07
C ILE A 54 1.88 -14.33 12.73
N GLY A 55 1.03 -14.94 13.55
CA GLY A 55 1.27 -16.23 14.18
C GLY A 55 1.53 -17.34 13.16
N ILE A 56 0.78 -17.37 12.06
CA ILE A 56 1.01 -18.33 10.97
C ILE A 56 2.42 -18.16 10.39
N LEU A 57 2.87 -16.94 10.17
CA LEU A 57 4.22 -16.68 9.62
C LEU A 57 5.33 -17.11 10.60
N LEU A 58 5.12 -16.89 11.91
CA LEU A 58 6.08 -17.34 12.93
C LEU A 58 6.22 -18.86 12.97
N LEU A 59 5.11 -19.58 12.78
CA LEU A 59 5.08 -21.05 12.75
C LEU A 59 5.57 -21.63 11.43
N THR A 60 5.69 -20.83 10.36
CA THR A 60 6.08 -21.30 9.03
C THR A 60 7.58 -21.70 9.02
N PRO A 61 7.91 -22.96 8.68
CA PRO A 61 9.29 -23.37 8.48
C PRO A 61 9.86 -22.78 7.19
N VAL A 62 11.07 -22.23 7.27
CA VAL A 62 11.76 -21.65 6.10
C VAL A 62 12.14 -22.76 5.10
N GLY A 63 11.95 -22.52 3.81
CA GLY A 63 12.34 -23.44 2.74
C GLY A 63 11.50 -24.72 2.60
N SER A 64 10.41 -24.84 3.36
CA SER A 64 9.54 -26.02 3.31
C SER A 64 8.47 -25.93 2.21
N GLY A 65 7.99 -27.07 1.69
CA GLY A 65 6.93 -27.10 0.67
C GLY A 65 5.57 -26.55 1.11
N ILE A 66 5.37 -26.32 2.43
CA ILE A 66 4.14 -25.73 2.98
C ILE A 66 4.15 -24.19 2.99
N VAL A 67 5.31 -23.54 2.73
CA VAL A 67 5.48 -22.08 2.83
C VAL A 67 4.42 -21.33 2.02
N PHE A 68 4.20 -21.71 0.76
CA PHE A 68 3.21 -21.04 -0.10
C PHE A 68 1.81 -21.04 0.53
N TRP A 69 1.35 -22.18 1.04
CA TRP A 69 0.01 -22.31 1.62
C TRP A 69 -0.15 -21.58 2.95
N MET A 70 0.90 -21.52 3.76
CA MET A 70 0.91 -20.73 5.00
C MET A 70 0.83 -19.24 4.70
N PHE A 71 1.60 -18.77 3.70
CA PHE A 71 1.51 -17.41 3.24
C PHE A 71 0.19 -17.09 2.53
N PHE A 72 -0.39 -18.06 1.80
CA PHE A 72 -1.72 -17.91 1.20
C PHE A 72 -2.78 -17.65 2.26
N LEU A 73 -2.79 -18.44 3.33
CA LEU A 73 -3.70 -18.24 4.45
C LEU A 73 -3.43 -16.90 5.15
N ASN A 74 -2.15 -16.56 5.39
CA ASN A 74 -1.78 -15.24 5.91
C ASN A 74 -2.34 -14.11 5.06
N ARG A 75 -2.25 -14.17 3.71
CA ARG A 75 -2.77 -13.13 2.82
C ARG A 75 -4.30 -12.96 2.89
N ILE A 76 -5.03 -14.06 3.04
CA ILE A 76 -6.49 -14.02 3.25
C ILE A 76 -6.81 -13.35 4.60
N LEU A 77 -6.15 -13.77 5.68
CA LEU A 77 -6.36 -13.20 7.01
C LEU A 77 -5.97 -11.73 7.07
N SER A 78 -4.85 -11.35 6.43
CA SER A 78 -4.39 -9.96 6.32
C SER A 78 -5.40 -9.10 5.57
N GLY A 79 -5.91 -9.58 4.43
CA GLY A 79 -6.96 -8.88 3.69
C GLY A 79 -8.26 -8.74 4.48
N ALA A 80 -8.63 -9.77 5.24
CA ALA A 80 -9.81 -9.74 6.12
C ALA A 80 -9.63 -8.77 7.30
N ALA A 81 -8.43 -8.72 7.90
CA ALA A 81 -8.10 -7.79 8.98
C ALA A 81 -8.17 -6.33 8.50
N GLU A 82 -7.57 -6.05 7.34
CA GLU A 82 -7.61 -4.74 6.69
C GLU A 82 -9.05 -4.31 6.40
N ALA A 83 -9.85 -5.19 5.78
CA ALA A 83 -11.24 -4.91 5.46
C ALA A 83 -12.10 -4.67 6.72
N ALA A 84 -11.84 -5.39 7.81
CA ALA A 84 -12.57 -5.21 9.06
C ALA A 84 -12.21 -3.89 9.77
N ALA A 85 -10.96 -3.42 9.68
CA ALA A 85 -10.53 -2.15 10.24
C ALA A 85 -10.95 -0.96 9.38
N SER A 86 -11.04 -1.14 8.06
CA SER A 86 -11.26 -0.06 7.08
C SER A 86 -12.48 0.78 7.43
N GLY A 87 -12.23 2.04 7.82
CA GLY A 87 -13.25 3.01 8.18
C GLY A 87 -13.94 2.78 9.54
N ALA A 88 -13.82 1.61 10.14
CA ALA A 88 -14.44 1.32 11.43
C ALA A 88 -13.71 2.01 12.59
N ASP A 89 -12.38 2.02 12.56
CA ASP A 89 -11.51 2.65 13.54
C ASP A 89 -11.65 4.19 13.54
N GLU A 90 -11.58 4.81 12.37
CA GLU A 90 -11.72 6.26 12.20
C GLU A 90 -13.12 6.72 12.59
N ALA A 91 -14.15 5.99 12.15
CA ALA A 91 -15.52 6.32 12.48
C ALA A 91 -15.84 6.15 13.98
N LEU A 92 -15.30 5.09 14.61
CA LEU A 92 -15.42 4.89 16.07
C LEU A 92 -14.79 6.05 16.83
N ALA A 93 -13.57 6.45 16.46
CA ALA A 93 -12.86 7.57 17.06
C ALA A 93 -13.62 8.90 16.87
N TYR A 94 -14.16 9.15 15.67
CA TYR A 94 -14.92 10.35 15.36
C TYR A 94 -16.22 10.44 16.17
N ASP A 95 -16.95 9.32 16.28
CA ASP A 95 -18.24 9.29 16.99
C ASP A 95 -18.10 9.29 18.52
N SER A 96 -16.93 8.95 19.06
CA SER A 96 -16.64 9.07 20.48
C SER A 96 -16.51 10.53 20.96
N ILE A 97 -16.34 11.49 20.04
CA ILE A 97 -16.20 12.91 20.38
C ILE A 97 -17.58 13.56 20.51
N PRO A 98 -17.85 14.30 21.61
CA PRO A 98 -19.10 15.04 21.79
C PRO A 98 -19.40 15.98 20.61
N LYS A 99 -20.64 15.99 20.14
CA LYS A 99 -21.06 16.77 18.95
C LYS A 99 -20.65 18.24 18.97
N ALA A 100 -20.72 18.89 20.15
CA ALA A 100 -20.36 20.28 20.30
C ALA A 100 -18.88 20.60 20.04
N GLU A 101 -17.97 19.66 20.32
CA GLU A 101 -16.53 19.86 20.23
C GLU A 101 -15.91 19.08 19.03
N ARG A 102 -16.74 18.32 18.31
CA ARG A 102 -16.31 17.32 17.32
C ARG A 102 -15.36 17.89 16.28
N GLU A 103 -15.65 19.05 15.70
CA GLU A 103 -14.82 19.64 14.65
C GLU A 103 -13.43 20.05 15.16
N SER A 104 -13.35 20.69 16.32
CA SER A 104 -12.09 21.19 16.89
C SER A 104 -11.22 20.05 17.42
N VAL A 105 -11.83 19.10 18.15
CA VAL A 105 -11.13 17.93 18.72
C VAL A 105 -10.67 17.00 17.60
N TRP A 106 -11.52 16.77 16.58
CA TRP A 106 -11.16 15.92 15.45
C TRP A 106 -9.94 16.41 14.66
N LYS A 107 -9.88 17.70 14.35
CA LYS A 107 -8.69 18.30 13.71
C LYS A 107 -7.42 18.06 14.53
N LYS A 108 -7.50 18.20 15.85
CA LYS A 108 -6.38 17.95 16.76
C LYS A 108 -6.01 16.48 16.83
N THR A 109 -7.01 15.59 16.92
CA THR A 109 -6.83 14.14 16.92
C THR A 109 -6.14 13.66 15.65
N MET A 110 -6.62 14.07 14.46
CA MET A 110 -6.01 13.71 13.18
C MET A 110 -4.55 14.17 13.09
N LYS A 111 -4.23 15.36 13.59
CA LYS A 111 -2.84 15.83 13.67
C LYS A 111 -1.96 14.87 14.49
N TYR A 112 -2.43 14.45 15.67
CA TYR A 112 -1.67 13.51 16.51
C TYR A 112 -1.56 12.13 15.85
N VAL A 113 -2.63 11.61 15.25
CA VAL A 113 -2.60 10.34 14.51
C VAL A 113 -1.53 10.38 13.42
N MET A 114 -1.51 11.44 12.60
CA MET A 114 -0.50 11.57 11.53
C MET A 114 0.94 11.64 12.07
N ILE A 115 1.16 12.36 13.17
CA ILE A 115 2.48 12.44 13.82
C ILE A 115 2.87 11.06 14.35
N MET A 116 1.98 10.38 15.09
CA MET A 116 2.27 9.07 15.66
C MET A 116 2.50 7.99 14.58
N MET A 117 1.72 8.02 13.50
CA MET A 117 1.96 7.14 12.34
C MET A 117 3.35 7.38 11.72
N SER A 118 3.76 8.64 11.56
CA SER A 118 5.07 8.98 11.00
C SER A 118 6.21 8.54 11.92
N VAL A 119 6.11 8.84 13.21
CA VAL A 119 7.10 8.42 14.23
C VAL A 119 7.16 6.89 14.31
N GLY A 120 6.01 6.24 14.39
CA GLY A 120 5.90 4.78 14.42
C GLY A 120 6.52 4.13 13.18
N PHE A 121 6.26 4.69 11.99
CA PHE A 121 6.85 4.18 10.74
C PHE A 121 8.39 4.32 10.75
N ILE A 122 8.92 5.46 11.17
CA ILE A 122 10.38 5.69 11.25
C ILE A 122 11.01 4.69 12.23
N LEU A 123 10.46 4.57 13.44
CA LEU A 123 11.00 3.67 14.47
C LEU A 123 10.91 2.21 14.02
N SER A 124 9.75 1.76 13.52
CA SER A 124 9.55 0.37 13.08
C SER A 124 10.42 0.02 11.89
N SER A 125 10.64 0.96 10.96
CA SER A 125 11.51 0.74 9.80
C SER A 125 12.97 0.53 10.23
N ILE A 126 13.48 1.38 11.13
CA ILE A 126 14.86 1.29 11.62
C ILE A 126 15.05 0.03 12.46
N ILE A 127 14.23 -0.17 13.49
CA ILE A 127 14.31 -1.33 14.38
C ILE A 127 14.15 -2.62 13.58
N GLY A 128 13.15 -2.67 12.70
CA GLY A 128 12.88 -3.83 11.85
C GLY A 128 14.07 -4.21 10.97
N ALA A 129 14.74 -3.24 10.34
CA ALA A 129 15.92 -3.51 9.51
C ALA A 129 17.14 -3.99 10.35
N LEU A 130 17.35 -3.39 11.51
CA LEU A 130 18.45 -3.77 12.41
C LEU A 130 18.29 -5.20 12.93
N VAL A 131 17.10 -5.56 13.42
CA VAL A 131 16.85 -6.92 13.96
C VAL A 131 16.75 -7.98 12.85
N TYR A 132 16.42 -7.59 11.62
CA TYR A 132 16.40 -8.49 10.46
C TYR A 132 17.78 -8.84 9.94
N SER A 133 18.76 -7.95 10.16
CA SER A 133 20.13 -8.11 9.65
C SER A 133 20.96 -9.03 10.54
N GLU A 134 21.24 -10.24 10.05
CA GLU A 134 22.11 -11.21 10.72
C GLU A 134 23.48 -10.60 11.05
N SER A 135 24.10 -9.91 10.08
CA SER A 135 25.42 -9.29 10.27
C SER A 135 25.42 -8.23 11.37
N PHE A 136 24.37 -7.41 11.46
CA PHE A 136 24.24 -6.39 12.49
C PHE A 136 24.07 -7.01 13.89
N ILE A 137 23.18 -8.00 14.02
CA ILE A 137 22.93 -8.68 15.30
C ILE A 137 24.19 -9.35 15.80
N ASN A 138 24.85 -10.17 14.96
CA ASN A 138 26.04 -10.91 15.37
C ASN A 138 27.22 -9.98 15.67
N SER A 139 27.42 -8.91 14.91
CA SER A 139 28.45 -7.89 15.20
C SER A 139 28.17 -7.18 16.53
N THR A 140 26.91 -6.84 16.81
CA THR A 140 26.54 -6.18 18.08
C THR A 140 26.78 -7.11 19.26
N LEU A 141 26.39 -8.39 19.16
CA LEU A 141 26.61 -9.39 20.20
C LEU A 141 28.09 -9.62 20.47
N SER A 142 28.91 -9.74 19.45
CA SER A 142 30.36 -9.89 19.61
C SER A 142 31.02 -8.66 20.28
N THR A 143 30.51 -7.45 19.99
CA THR A 143 31.02 -6.20 20.60
C THR A 143 30.74 -6.14 22.10
N ILE A 144 29.63 -6.72 22.56
CA ILE A 144 29.32 -6.80 24.01
C ILE A 144 29.89 -8.04 24.69
N GLY A 145 30.72 -8.82 23.98
CA GLY A 145 31.39 -10.01 24.53
C GLY A 145 30.49 -11.26 24.65
N SER A 146 29.41 -11.33 23.85
CA SER A 146 28.53 -12.51 23.83
C SER A 146 28.98 -13.50 22.75
N ASP A 147 29.03 -14.79 23.10
CA ASP A 147 29.33 -15.87 22.16
C ASP A 147 28.07 -16.36 21.37
N LEU A 148 26.92 -15.73 21.60
CA LEU A 148 25.69 -16.07 20.87
C LEU A 148 25.81 -15.67 19.42
N VAL A 149 25.47 -16.60 18.50
CA VAL A 149 25.43 -16.37 17.05
C VAL A 149 24.07 -16.79 16.55
N PHE A 150 23.39 -15.90 15.86
CA PHE A 150 22.10 -16.17 15.22
C PHE A 150 22.27 -16.42 13.73
N SER A 151 21.53 -17.39 13.20
CA SER A 151 21.47 -17.65 11.76
C SER A 151 20.51 -16.68 11.07
N LYS A 152 20.61 -16.61 9.73
CA LYS A 152 19.68 -15.82 8.91
C LYS A 152 18.21 -16.25 9.09
N GLU A 153 17.96 -17.55 9.25
CA GLU A 153 16.59 -18.07 9.48
C GLU A 153 16.00 -17.56 10.81
N GLN A 154 16.84 -17.41 11.84
CA GLN A 154 16.42 -16.89 13.13
C GLN A 154 16.14 -15.38 13.06
N THR A 155 17.10 -14.60 12.51
CA THR A 155 16.95 -13.15 12.42
C THR A 155 15.82 -12.72 11.48
N LEU A 156 15.52 -13.52 10.47
CA LEU A 156 14.37 -13.36 9.59
C LEU A 156 13.04 -13.26 10.35
N LYS A 157 12.92 -14.00 11.46
CA LYS A 157 11.71 -14.03 12.30
C LYS A 157 11.66 -12.92 13.36
N PHE A 158 12.74 -12.23 13.66
CA PHE A 158 12.77 -11.20 14.71
C PHE A 158 11.78 -10.04 14.45
N PRO A 159 11.67 -9.47 13.25
CA PRO A 159 10.62 -8.49 12.97
C PRO A 159 9.20 -9.04 13.14
N LEU A 160 8.99 -10.33 12.87
CA LEU A 160 7.67 -10.96 13.07
C LEU A 160 7.33 -11.09 14.56
N TYR A 161 8.30 -11.41 15.43
CA TYR A 161 8.07 -11.41 16.88
C TYR A 161 7.71 -10.01 17.40
N LEU A 162 8.39 -8.96 16.93
CA LEU A 162 8.05 -7.59 17.29
C LEU A 162 6.64 -7.21 16.83
N ASN A 163 6.29 -7.56 15.59
CA ASN A 163 4.93 -7.36 15.07
C ASN A 163 3.88 -8.15 15.85
N PHE A 164 4.18 -9.37 16.28
CA PHE A 164 3.28 -10.17 17.08
C PHE A 164 2.98 -9.52 18.43
N ILE A 165 4.03 -9.02 19.10
CA ILE A 165 3.90 -8.28 20.38
C ILE A 165 3.04 -7.02 20.18
N THR A 166 3.28 -6.26 19.12
CA THR A 166 2.48 -5.06 18.84
C THR A 166 1.04 -5.38 18.45
N ALA A 167 0.79 -6.50 17.77
CA ALA A 167 -0.57 -6.97 17.47
C ALA A 167 -1.34 -7.33 18.75
N ILE A 168 -0.69 -8.00 19.72
CA ILE A 168 -1.29 -8.24 21.04
C ILE A 168 -1.58 -6.91 21.74
N GLY A 169 -0.64 -5.95 21.71
CA GLY A 169 -0.86 -4.60 22.25
C GLY A 169 -2.07 -3.90 21.60
N THR A 170 -2.20 -4.02 20.29
CA THR A 170 -3.34 -3.47 19.53
C THR A 170 -4.66 -4.11 19.97
N LEU A 171 -4.71 -5.43 20.18
CA LEU A 171 -5.88 -6.11 20.69
C LEU A 171 -6.25 -5.63 22.11
N ILE A 172 -5.28 -5.48 23.01
CA ILE A 172 -5.51 -4.98 24.37
C ILE A 172 -6.12 -3.58 24.34
N VAL A 173 -5.64 -2.70 23.46
CA VAL A 173 -6.18 -1.36 23.27
C VAL A 173 -7.58 -1.41 22.67
N ALA A 174 -7.81 -2.22 21.63
CA ALA A 174 -9.11 -2.37 20.97
C ALA A 174 -10.20 -2.86 21.94
N LEU A 175 -9.86 -3.78 22.84
CA LEU A 175 -10.78 -4.29 23.87
C LEU A 175 -11.23 -3.20 24.88
N ARG A 176 -10.37 -2.18 25.09
CA ARG A 176 -10.67 -1.05 26.00
C ARG A 176 -11.50 0.05 25.37
N PHE A 177 -11.73 0.03 24.04
CA PHE A 177 -12.61 1.01 23.43
C PHE A 177 -14.02 0.91 23.99
N GLU A 178 -14.71 2.04 24.03
CA GLU A 178 -16.11 2.13 24.41
C GLU A 178 -16.93 2.57 23.20
N GLU A 179 -18.06 1.94 22.98
CA GLU A 179 -18.98 2.28 21.91
C GLU A 179 -20.41 2.20 22.39
N ASN A 180 -21.13 3.29 22.32
CA ASN A 180 -22.57 3.34 22.51
C ASN A 180 -23.26 3.06 21.15
N HIS A 181 -23.32 1.80 20.78
CA HIS A 181 -23.90 1.37 19.51
C HIS A 181 -25.38 1.02 19.67
N ASN A 182 -26.22 1.67 18.86
CA ASN A 182 -27.60 1.25 18.65
C ASN A 182 -27.65 0.47 17.31
N PRO A 183 -27.80 -0.86 17.34
CA PRO A 183 -27.80 -1.65 16.13
C PRO A 183 -28.94 -1.22 15.19
N SER A 184 -28.65 -1.17 13.90
CA SER A 184 -29.71 -0.94 12.90
C SER A 184 -30.70 -2.10 12.93
N LYS A 185 -31.99 -1.81 12.78
CA LYS A 185 -33.06 -2.85 12.76
C LYS A 185 -33.12 -3.60 11.43
N GLU A 186 -32.30 -3.23 10.45
CA GLU A 186 -32.28 -3.86 9.13
C GLU A 186 -31.50 -5.17 9.18
N GLY A 187 -32.00 -6.20 8.49
CA GLY A 187 -31.35 -7.51 8.45
C GLY A 187 -30.01 -7.46 7.69
N ASN A 188 -29.00 -8.24 8.15
CA ASN A 188 -27.63 -8.27 7.63
C ASN A 188 -27.54 -8.37 6.10
N PHE A 189 -28.39 -9.18 5.49
CA PHE A 189 -28.38 -9.42 4.05
C PHE A 189 -28.82 -8.19 3.24
N ILE A 190 -29.80 -7.44 3.74
CA ILE A 190 -30.30 -6.23 3.08
C ILE A 190 -29.21 -5.15 3.09
N ALA A 191 -28.58 -4.90 4.23
CA ALA A 191 -27.51 -3.91 4.37
C ALA A 191 -26.29 -4.23 3.49
N ILE A 192 -25.89 -5.51 3.40
CA ILE A 192 -24.80 -5.95 2.51
C ILE A 192 -25.19 -5.69 1.04
N LYS A 193 -26.40 -6.06 0.62
CA LYS A 193 -26.88 -5.84 -0.74
C LYS A 193 -26.95 -4.35 -1.09
N GLU A 194 -27.36 -3.50 -0.17
CA GLU A 194 -27.40 -2.06 -0.36
C GLU A 194 -26.01 -1.45 -0.48
N SER A 195 -25.04 -1.90 0.32
CA SER A 195 -23.64 -1.49 0.25
C SER A 195 -23.01 -1.85 -1.11
N PHE A 196 -23.22 -3.09 -1.58
CA PHE A 196 -22.78 -3.48 -2.93
C PHE A 196 -23.46 -2.66 -4.02
N SER A 197 -24.80 -2.46 -3.93
CA SER A 197 -25.55 -1.61 -4.86
C SER A 197 -25.02 -0.17 -4.86
N GLY A 198 -24.68 0.38 -3.69
CA GLY A 198 -24.07 1.70 -3.55
C GLY A 198 -22.73 1.80 -4.27
N THR A 199 -21.86 0.81 -4.08
CA THR A 199 -20.54 0.74 -4.73
C THR A 199 -20.66 0.65 -6.25
N ILE A 200 -21.60 -0.17 -6.77
CA ILE A 200 -21.88 -0.26 -8.22
C ILE A 200 -22.39 1.07 -8.75
N LYS A 201 -23.33 1.72 -8.06
CA LYS A 201 -23.87 3.04 -8.44
C LYS A 201 -22.75 4.09 -8.46
N ALA A 202 -21.81 4.07 -7.51
CA ALA A 202 -20.67 4.96 -7.54
C ALA A 202 -19.77 4.71 -8.75
N GLY A 203 -19.50 3.46 -9.09
CA GLY A 203 -18.78 3.09 -10.31
C GLY A 203 -19.48 3.63 -11.57
N GLN A 204 -20.80 3.46 -11.67
CA GLN A 204 -21.59 4.00 -12.77
C GLN A 204 -21.55 5.54 -12.84
N TRP A 205 -21.62 6.21 -11.69
CA TRP A 205 -21.49 7.66 -11.62
C TRP A 205 -20.10 8.13 -12.07
N ILE A 206 -19.04 7.45 -11.62
CA ILE A 206 -17.66 7.74 -12.05
C ILE A 206 -17.55 7.63 -13.56
N LEU A 207 -18.05 6.56 -14.17
CA LEU A 207 -18.00 6.36 -15.63
C LEU A 207 -18.78 7.43 -16.40
N LYS A 208 -19.85 7.98 -15.84
CA LYS A 208 -20.67 9.07 -16.41
C LYS A 208 -20.06 10.46 -16.17
N THR A 209 -19.16 10.62 -15.19
CA THR A 209 -18.55 11.91 -14.83
C THR A 209 -17.11 11.99 -15.39
N PRO A 210 -16.87 12.74 -16.48
CA PRO A 210 -15.59 12.73 -17.18
C PRO A 210 -14.39 13.02 -16.29
N ALA A 211 -14.48 14.04 -15.40
CA ALA A 211 -13.42 14.40 -14.49
C ALA A 211 -13.09 13.27 -13.50
N ALA A 212 -14.10 12.67 -12.87
CA ALA A 212 -13.93 11.56 -11.95
C ALA A 212 -13.35 10.33 -12.65
N SER A 213 -13.86 10.01 -13.85
CA SER A 213 -13.37 8.90 -14.69
C SER A 213 -11.88 9.03 -15.00
N VAL A 214 -11.45 10.21 -15.45
CA VAL A 214 -10.05 10.46 -15.80
C VAL A 214 -9.15 10.42 -14.55
N LEU A 215 -9.58 11.02 -13.44
CA LEU A 215 -8.83 10.97 -12.18
C LEU A 215 -8.66 9.54 -11.66
N ILE A 216 -9.70 8.73 -11.72
CA ILE A 216 -9.60 7.31 -11.32
C ILE A 216 -8.66 6.54 -12.26
N LEU A 217 -8.74 6.73 -13.58
CA LEU A 217 -7.84 6.08 -14.53
C LEU A 217 -6.37 6.46 -14.31
N ILE A 218 -6.10 7.76 -14.07
CA ILE A 218 -4.77 8.23 -13.68
C ILE A 218 -4.34 7.50 -12.40
N GLY A 219 -5.20 7.50 -11.38
CA GLY A 219 -4.93 6.82 -10.11
C GLY A 219 -4.58 5.36 -10.31
N LEU A 220 -5.40 4.59 -11.03
CA LEU A 220 -5.19 3.17 -11.30
C LEU A 220 -3.84 2.90 -11.96
N PHE A 221 -3.48 3.69 -12.96
CA PHE A 221 -2.25 3.51 -13.71
C PHE A 221 -1.00 3.86 -12.88
N TYR A 222 -0.96 5.04 -12.28
CA TYR A 222 0.22 5.49 -11.52
C TYR A 222 0.38 4.76 -10.20
N ASP A 223 -0.70 4.60 -9.42
CA ASP A 223 -0.67 3.94 -8.12
C ASP A 223 -0.18 2.48 -8.25
N SER A 224 -0.67 1.74 -9.25
CA SER A 224 -0.27 0.35 -9.45
C SER A 224 1.24 0.22 -9.71
N ILE A 225 1.83 1.05 -10.57
CA ILE A 225 3.27 1.04 -10.86
C ILE A 225 4.10 1.39 -9.62
N ILE A 226 3.74 2.49 -8.95
CA ILE A 226 4.47 2.95 -7.77
C ILE A 226 4.35 1.95 -6.64
N ARG A 227 3.17 1.35 -6.45
CA ARG A 227 2.94 0.35 -5.40
C ARG A 227 3.67 -0.96 -5.66
N VAL A 228 3.75 -1.42 -6.93
CA VAL A 228 4.60 -2.57 -7.31
C VAL A 228 6.06 -2.28 -6.95
N PHE A 229 6.58 -1.07 -7.23
CA PHE A 229 7.91 -0.68 -6.80
C PHE A 229 8.13 -0.87 -5.30
N TYR A 230 7.22 -0.36 -4.45
CA TYR A 230 7.33 -0.54 -3.00
C TYR A 230 7.28 -2.02 -2.57
N THR A 231 6.46 -2.80 -3.26
CA THR A 231 6.29 -4.22 -2.98
C THR A 231 7.55 -5.03 -3.24
N VAL A 232 8.28 -4.71 -4.32
CA VAL A 232 9.53 -5.41 -4.70
C VAL A 232 10.80 -4.67 -4.23
N LEU A 233 10.68 -3.66 -3.37
CA LEU A 233 11.75 -2.77 -2.98
C LEU A 233 12.95 -3.50 -2.33
N SER A 234 12.71 -4.55 -1.54
CA SER A 234 13.76 -5.37 -0.95
C SER A 234 14.65 -6.04 -2.02
N ASN A 235 14.07 -6.49 -3.12
CA ASN A 235 14.84 -7.07 -4.24
C ASN A 235 15.64 -5.99 -4.99
N ILE A 236 15.05 -4.79 -5.14
CA ILE A 236 15.76 -3.64 -5.72
C ILE A 236 16.97 -3.29 -4.84
N TYR A 237 16.83 -3.25 -3.50
CA TYR A 237 17.94 -3.00 -2.60
C TYR A 237 19.05 -4.05 -2.71
N ARG A 238 18.70 -5.34 -2.88
CA ARG A 238 19.68 -6.41 -3.13
C ARG A 238 20.44 -6.19 -4.43
N ILE A 239 19.74 -5.83 -5.52
CA ILE A 239 20.38 -5.51 -6.81
C ILE A 239 21.31 -4.30 -6.66
N LEU A 240 20.92 -3.29 -5.90
CA LEU A 240 21.70 -2.09 -5.62
C LEU A 240 22.83 -2.35 -4.62
N LYS A 241 22.94 -3.57 -4.06
CA LYS A 241 23.90 -3.97 -3.03
C LYS A 241 23.85 -3.09 -1.77
N ILE A 242 22.65 -2.66 -1.39
CA ILE A 242 22.40 -1.88 -0.17
C ILE A 242 22.37 -2.84 1.03
N PRO A 243 23.18 -2.62 2.07
CA PRO A 243 23.20 -3.49 3.25
C PRO A 243 21.84 -3.56 3.95
N GLU A 244 21.42 -4.77 4.38
CA GLU A 244 20.08 -4.99 4.95
C GLU A 244 19.78 -4.09 6.17
N TRP A 245 20.78 -3.89 7.05
CA TRP A 245 20.65 -3.04 8.22
C TRP A 245 20.28 -1.58 7.89
N SER A 246 20.65 -1.11 6.68
CA SER A 246 20.41 0.28 6.26
C SER A 246 19.04 0.50 5.59
N TRP A 247 18.30 -0.54 5.26
CA TRP A 247 17.02 -0.42 4.54
C TRP A 247 15.99 0.41 5.32
N GLY A 248 15.96 0.27 6.65
CA GLY A 248 15.08 1.06 7.50
C GLY A 248 15.42 2.55 7.51
N PHE A 249 16.69 2.89 7.45
CA PHE A 249 17.15 4.29 7.36
C PHE A 249 16.74 4.94 6.05
N VAL A 250 16.76 4.18 4.93
CA VAL A 250 16.24 4.66 3.64
C VAL A 250 14.74 4.99 3.74
N GLY A 251 13.96 4.10 4.37
CA GLY A 251 12.54 4.33 4.63
C GLY A 251 12.28 5.56 5.51
N ALA A 252 13.08 5.74 6.55
CA ALA A 252 12.99 6.90 7.45
C ALA A 252 13.29 8.22 6.70
N VAL A 253 14.35 8.26 5.90
CA VAL A 253 14.71 9.44 5.09
C VAL A 253 13.61 9.74 4.07
N ALA A 254 13.09 8.72 3.38
CA ALA A 254 11.98 8.87 2.43
C ALA A 254 10.71 9.45 3.11
N SER A 255 10.46 9.09 4.37
CA SER A 255 9.34 9.62 5.15
C SER A 255 9.53 11.09 5.52
N ILE A 256 10.75 11.48 5.93
CA ILE A 256 11.08 12.88 6.24
C ILE A 256 10.91 13.76 4.97
N VAL A 257 11.44 13.29 3.84
CA VAL A 257 11.26 13.96 2.54
C VAL A 257 9.77 14.07 2.19
N GLY A 258 8.98 13.03 2.49
CA GLY A 258 7.53 13.02 2.29
C GLY A 258 6.78 14.13 3.02
N ILE A 259 7.25 14.57 4.20
CA ILE A 259 6.69 15.72 4.92
C ILE A 259 6.89 17.01 4.12
N GLY A 260 8.10 17.22 3.60
CA GLY A 260 8.40 18.38 2.74
C GLY A 260 7.56 18.38 1.45
N VAL A 261 7.36 17.21 0.86
CA VAL A 261 6.50 17.03 -0.32
C VAL A 261 5.05 17.42 -0.04
N ALA A 262 4.48 17.09 1.12
CA ALA A 262 3.12 17.47 1.47
C ALA A 262 2.92 18.99 1.51
N ILE A 263 3.88 19.73 2.09
CA ILE A 263 3.88 21.20 2.10
C ILE A 263 3.97 21.76 0.68
N LEU A 264 4.79 21.14 -0.17
CA LEU A 264 4.94 21.54 -1.57
C LEU A 264 3.65 21.28 -2.35
N CYS A 265 2.99 20.15 -2.15
CA CYS A 265 1.71 19.80 -2.79
C CYS A 265 0.62 20.85 -2.50
N GLU A 266 0.50 21.32 -1.26
CA GLU A 266 -0.45 22.36 -0.87
C GLU A 266 -0.22 23.66 -1.64
N LYS A 267 1.04 24.08 -1.76
CA LYS A 267 1.39 25.27 -2.58
C LYS A 267 1.10 25.05 -4.05
N MET A 268 1.35 23.85 -4.56
CA MET A 268 1.18 23.52 -5.98
C MET A 268 -0.28 23.49 -6.41
N VAL A 269 -1.20 22.97 -5.61
CA VAL A 269 -2.64 22.97 -5.97
C VAL A 269 -3.25 24.36 -6.00
N ASN A 270 -2.66 25.30 -5.25
CA ASN A 270 -3.08 26.71 -5.23
C ASN A 270 -2.48 27.53 -6.37
N LYS A 271 -1.30 27.12 -6.90
CA LYS A 271 -0.54 27.94 -7.88
C LYS A 271 -0.62 27.36 -9.29
N PHE A 272 -0.67 26.06 -9.47
CA PHE A 272 -0.56 25.41 -10.75
C PHE A 272 -1.85 24.67 -11.15
N SER A 273 -2.03 24.49 -12.46
CA SER A 273 -3.17 23.75 -13.01
C SER A 273 -3.06 22.25 -12.71
N PRO A 274 -4.20 21.52 -12.68
CA PRO A 274 -4.20 20.06 -12.53
C PRO A 274 -3.29 19.32 -13.51
N SER A 275 -3.24 19.76 -14.77
CA SER A 275 -2.37 19.17 -15.80
C SER A 275 -0.89 19.30 -15.45
N VAL A 276 -0.45 20.44 -14.91
CA VAL A 276 0.93 20.66 -14.46
C VAL A 276 1.24 19.80 -13.26
N ASN A 277 0.33 19.72 -12.28
CA ASN A 277 0.51 18.92 -11.06
C ASN A 277 0.68 17.44 -11.39
N PHE A 278 -0.17 16.86 -12.23
CA PHE A 278 0.01 15.48 -12.70
C PHE A 278 1.20 15.30 -13.64
N GLY A 279 1.60 16.36 -14.38
CA GLY A 279 2.84 16.38 -15.15
C GLY A 279 4.08 16.15 -14.27
N VAL A 280 4.12 16.77 -13.08
CA VAL A 280 5.20 16.52 -12.10
C VAL A 280 5.21 15.05 -11.64
N VAL A 281 4.04 14.47 -11.33
CA VAL A 281 3.94 13.04 -11.00
C VAL A 281 4.46 12.17 -12.14
N THR A 282 4.12 12.52 -13.39
CA THR A 282 4.60 11.80 -14.58
C THR A 282 6.13 11.81 -14.67
N VAL A 283 6.75 12.97 -14.54
CA VAL A 283 8.21 13.11 -14.60
C VAL A 283 8.89 12.34 -13.46
N LEU A 284 8.40 12.48 -12.23
CA LEU A 284 8.98 11.80 -11.08
C LEU A 284 8.84 10.27 -11.20
N THR A 285 7.68 9.77 -11.62
CA THR A 285 7.48 8.33 -11.81
C THR A 285 8.35 7.79 -12.94
N PHE A 286 8.47 8.52 -14.04
CA PHE A 286 9.36 8.14 -15.15
C PHE A 286 10.84 8.08 -14.71
N LEU A 287 11.33 9.12 -14.02
CA LEU A 287 12.69 9.13 -13.47
C LEU A 287 12.91 7.99 -12.49
N GLY A 288 11.91 7.67 -11.66
CA GLY A 288 11.96 6.52 -10.77
C GLY A 288 12.02 5.18 -11.53
N CYS A 289 11.19 4.99 -12.56
CA CYS A 289 11.25 3.80 -13.42
C CYS A 289 12.61 3.67 -14.12
N LEU A 290 13.18 4.80 -14.58
CA LEU A 290 14.50 4.83 -15.20
C LEU A 290 15.59 4.45 -14.20
N ALA A 291 15.55 4.97 -12.97
CA ALA A 291 16.49 4.65 -11.90
C ALA A 291 16.48 3.17 -11.55
N VAL A 292 15.29 2.59 -11.43
CA VAL A 292 15.10 1.14 -11.19
C VAL A 292 15.64 0.31 -12.35
N SER A 293 15.40 0.75 -13.60
CA SER A 293 15.89 0.08 -14.82
C SER A 293 17.42 0.09 -14.92
N LEU A 294 18.07 1.19 -14.57
CA LEU A 294 19.52 1.32 -14.57
C LEU A 294 20.18 0.49 -13.47
N ALA A 295 19.54 0.38 -12.33
CA ALA A 295 19.94 -0.46 -11.19
C ALA A 295 21.43 -0.30 -10.83
N ILE A 296 21.88 0.95 -10.65
CA ILE A 296 23.29 1.29 -10.38
C ILE A 296 23.60 0.96 -8.91
N PRO A 297 24.57 0.06 -8.62
CA PRO A 297 24.92 -0.27 -7.25
C PRO A 297 25.36 0.95 -6.43
N GLY A 298 24.98 1.02 -5.16
CA GLY A 298 25.30 2.09 -4.23
C GLY A 298 24.54 3.40 -4.55
N LEU A 299 25.00 4.17 -5.52
CA LEU A 299 24.41 5.47 -5.90
C LEU A 299 22.94 5.36 -6.36
N GLY A 300 22.51 4.19 -6.83
CA GLY A 300 21.14 3.95 -7.25
C GLY A 300 20.10 4.29 -6.19
N ILE A 301 20.44 4.22 -4.90
CA ILE A 301 19.51 4.56 -3.81
C ILE A 301 19.04 6.03 -3.87
N ILE A 302 19.93 6.95 -4.22
CA ILE A 302 19.61 8.37 -4.37
C ILE A 302 18.72 8.58 -5.59
N LEU A 303 18.99 7.84 -6.66
CA LEU A 303 18.21 7.90 -7.90
C LEU A 303 16.76 7.36 -7.72
N LEU A 304 16.48 6.60 -6.67
CA LEU A 304 15.11 6.15 -6.34
C LEU A 304 14.27 7.26 -5.66
N LEU A 305 14.86 8.37 -5.23
CA LEU A 305 14.13 9.44 -4.53
C LEU A 305 12.91 9.97 -5.30
N PRO A 306 12.94 10.16 -6.65
CA PRO A 306 11.77 10.51 -7.43
C PRO A 306 10.61 9.52 -7.27
N MET A 307 10.89 8.20 -7.22
CA MET A 307 9.85 7.19 -7.04
C MET A 307 9.24 7.24 -5.63
N PHE A 308 10.06 7.44 -4.60
CA PHE A 308 9.57 7.60 -3.22
C PHE A 308 8.67 8.83 -3.06
N THR A 309 8.98 9.91 -3.75
CA THR A 309 8.20 11.15 -3.69
C THR A 309 6.94 11.10 -4.55
N SER A 310 6.98 10.42 -5.71
CA SER A 310 5.86 10.36 -6.66
C SER A 310 4.57 9.83 -6.02
N MET A 311 4.64 8.87 -5.10
CA MET A 311 3.47 8.35 -4.36
C MET A 311 2.79 9.44 -3.53
N ARG A 312 3.57 10.28 -2.85
CA ARG A 312 3.03 11.37 -2.02
C ARG A 312 2.33 12.43 -2.86
N PHE A 313 2.96 12.83 -3.97
CA PHE A 313 2.35 13.75 -4.94
C PHE A 313 1.06 13.18 -5.53
N LEU A 314 1.09 11.91 -5.98
CA LEU A 314 -0.07 11.24 -6.54
C LEU A 314 -1.25 11.21 -5.57
N GLN A 315 -1.03 10.71 -4.35
CA GLN A 315 -2.06 10.59 -3.33
C GLN A 315 -2.68 11.95 -2.99
N TYR A 316 -1.85 12.98 -2.82
CA TYR A 316 -2.32 14.32 -2.50
C TYR A 316 -3.17 14.91 -3.63
N PHE A 317 -2.66 14.92 -4.87
CA PHE A 317 -3.36 15.52 -6.00
C PHE A 317 -4.64 14.75 -6.35
N LEU A 318 -4.57 13.43 -6.33
CA LEU A 318 -5.73 12.61 -6.60
C LEU A 318 -6.83 12.81 -5.56
N SER A 319 -6.48 12.82 -4.27
CA SER A 319 -7.42 13.11 -3.19
C SER A 319 -8.01 14.50 -3.32
N HIS A 320 -7.18 15.53 -3.53
CA HIS A 320 -7.63 16.91 -3.66
C HIS A 320 -8.63 17.09 -4.81
N TYR A 321 -8.25 16.66 -6.03
CA TYR A 321 -9.08 16.87 -7.21
C TYR A 321 -10.31 15.97 -7.24
N LEU A 322 -10.22 14.72 -6.78
CA LEU A 322 -11.38 13.84 -6.72
C LEU A 322 -12.43 14.35 -5.72
N ASN A 323 -12.01 14.83 -4.55
CA ASN A 323 -12.92 15.45 -3.59
C ASN A 323 -13.56 16.73 -4.13
N LYS A 324 -12.83 17.52 -4.92
CA LYS A 324 -13.33 18.75 -5.55
C LYS A 324 -14.46 18.49 -6.57
N VAL A 325 -14.37 17.40 -7.33
CA VAL A 325 -15.36 17.08 -8.39
C VAL A 325 -16.48 16.16 -7.92
N THR A 326 -16.40 15.62 -6.69
CA THR A 326 -17.37 14.66 -6.18
C THR A 326 -18.37 15.33 -5.24
N PRO A 327 -19.68 15.22 -5.50
CA PRO A 327 -20.72 15.72 -4.60
C PRO A 327 -20.61 15.12 -3.20
N SER A 328 -20.87 15.93 -2.18
CA SER A 328 -20.75 15.51 -0.77
C SER A 328 -21.52 14.22 -0.45
N LYS A 329 -22.75 14.07 -0.98
CA LYS A 329 -23.61 12.89 -0.77
C LYS A 329 -23.03 11.57 -1.31
N GLN A 330 -22.10 11.61 -2.27
CA GLN A 330 -21.53 10.42 -2.92
C GLN A 330 -20.05 10.23 -2.59
N ARG A 331 -19.44 11.16 -1.86
CA ARG A 331 -18.00 11.23 -1.65
C ARG A 331 -17.44 9.96 -1.00
N ALA A 332 -18.05 9.49 0.08
CA ALA A 332 -17.62 8.28 0.77
C ALA A 332 -17.62 7.06 -0.17
N THR A 333 -18.72 6.86 -0.92
CA THR A 333 -18.85 5.72 -1.82
C THR A 333 -17.89 5.79 -3.02
N VAL A 334 -17.62 7.00 -3.55
CA VAL A 334 -16.65 7.21 -4.64
C VAL A 334 -15.21 6.95 -4.15
N LEU A 335 -14.88 7.37 -2.92
CA LEU A 335 -13.56 7.12 -2.34
C LEU A 335 -13.35 5.63 -2.02
N SER A 336 -14.37 4.92 -1.54
CA SER A 336 -14.33 3.46 -1.36
C SER A 336 -14.13 2.76 -2.72
N PHE A 337 -14.92 3.09 -3.74
CA PHE A 337 -14.73 2.55 -5.09
C PHE A 337 -13.32 2.81 -5.64
N LYS A 338 -12.77 4.01 -5.40
CA LYS A 338 -11.37 4.34 -5.75
C LYS A 338 -10.40 3.36 -5.08
N GLY A 339 -10.53 3.16 -3.77
CA GLY A 339 -9.67 2.25 -3.00
C GLY A 339 -9.71 0.82 -3.53
N LEU A 340 -10.90 0.27 -3.68
CA LEU A 340 -11.13 -1.08 -4.25
C LEU A 340 -10.51 -1.22 -5.65
N SER A 341 -10.77 -0.26 -6.53
CA SER A 341 -10.24 -0.27 -7.90
C SER A 341 -8.72 -0.21 -7.94
N MET A 342 -8.10 0.60 -7.08
CA MET A 342 -6.63 0.69 -6.97
C MET A 342 -6.01 -0.61 -6.45
N ASN A 343 -6.63 -1.25 -5.44
CA ASN A 343 -6.16 -2.54 -4.92
C ASN A 343 -6.23 -3.62 -6.01
N LEU A 344 -7.30 -3.65 -6.79
CA LEU A 344 -7.44 -4.58 -7.92
C LEU A 344 -6.39 -4.33 -9.00
N SER A 345 -6.21 -3.08 -9.42
CA SER A 345 -5.22 -2.70 -10.44
C SER A 345 -3.79 -3.06 -10.00
N PHE A 346 -3.45 -2.78 -8.74
CA PHE A 346 -2.18 -3.17 -8.13
C PHE A 346 -1.98 -4.69 -8.12
N GLY A 347 -2.99 -5.46 -7.68
CA GLY A 347 -2.93 -6.92 -7.65
C GLY A 347 -2.71 -7.52 -9.04
N ILE A 348 -3.46 -7.04 -10.05
CA ILE A 348 -3.32 -7.48 -11.44
C ILE A 348 -1.93 -7.14 -11.98
N LEU A 349 -1.45 -5.91 -11.81
CA LEU A 349 -0.14 -5.51 -12.33
C LEU A 349 1.00 -6.29 -11.66
N THR A 350 0.91 -6.52 -10.34
CA THR A 350 1.87 -7.33 -9.59
C THR A 350 1.92 -8.75 -10.14
N GLN A 351 0.73 -9.34 -10.40
CA GLN A 351 0.63 -10.68 -10.97
C GLN A 351 1.23 -10.76 -12.39
N VAL A 352 0.91 -9.80 -13.27
CA VAL A 352 1.48 -9.72 -14.61
C VAL A 352 3.00 -9.63 -14.54
N PHE A 353 3.54 -8.78 -13.67
CA PHE A 353 4.98 -8.63 -13.47
C PHE A 353 5.63 -9.92 -12.95
N GLY A 354 4.99 -10.62 -12.00
CA GLY A 354 5.45 -11.90 -11.47
C GLY A 354 5.50 -13.00 -12.55
N VAL A 355 4.43 -13.11 -13.35
CA VAL A 355 4.36 -14.08 -14.47
C VAL A 355 5.43 -13.79 -15.52
N LEU A 356 5.61 -12.53 -15.91
CA LEU A 356 6.66 -12.16 -16.88
C LEU A 356 8.06 -12.50 -16.37
N THR A 357 8.32 -12.27 -15.08
CA THR A 357 9.60 -12.62 -14.44
C THR A 357 9.80 -14.13 -14.45
N ALA A 358 8.78 -14.91 -14.09
CA ALA A 358 8.84 -16.38 -14.10
C ALA A 358 9.04 -16.96 -15.51
N GLN A 359 8.30 -16.46 -16.49
CA GLN A 359 8.47 -16.88 -17.88
C GLN A 359 9.89 -16.61 -18.39
N LEU A 360 10.42 -15.44 -18.07
CA LEU A 360 11.78 -15.08 -18.46
C LEU A 360 12.84 -15.95 -17.74
N TYR A 361 12.63 -16.29 -16.49
CA TYR A 361 13.46 -17.24 -15.74
C TYR A 361 13.45 -18.61 -16.40
N LEU A 362 12.27 -19.15 -16.77
CA LEU A 362 12.09 -20.46 -17.41
C LEU A 362 12.73 -20.56 -18.80
N THR A 363 13.13 -19.46 -19.43
CA THR A 363 13.86 -19.51 -20.71
C THR A 363 15.28 -20.10 -20.58
N GLY A 364 15.79 -20.30 -19.36
CA GLY A 364 17.16 -20.76 -19.10
C GLY A 364 18.24 -19.70 -19.43
N ARG A 365 17.85 -18.49 -19.86
CA ARG A 365 18.79 -17.43 -20.27
C ARG A 365 19.76 -17.02 -19.16
N PHE A 366 19.36 -17.19 -17.91
CA PHE A 366 20.09 -16.72 -16.73
C PHE A 366 20.73 -17.86 -15.93
N ASP A 367 20.66 -19.12 -16.37
CA ASP A 367 21.13 -20.30 -15.61
C ASP A 367 22.61 -20.22 -15.17
N ARG A 368 23.43 -19.45 -15.91
CA ARG A 368 24.85 -19.24 -15.57
C ARG A 368 25.09 -18.13 -14.54
N MET A 369 24.05 -17.42 -14.10
CA MET A 369 24.16 -16.37 -13.09
C MET A 369 24.14 -16.98 -11.68
N VAL A 370 24.73 -16.28 -10.71
CA VAL A 370 24.75 -16.71 -9.30
C VAL A 370 23.33 -16.82 -8.72
N ASP A 371 22.45 -15.92 -9.12
CA ASP A 371 21.03 -15.93 -8.78
C ASP A 371 20.23 -15.70 -10.06
N PRO A 372 19.82 -16.79 -10.74
CA PRO A 372 19.10 -16.70 -12.02
C PRO A 372 17.75 -15.99 -11.92
N GLU A 373 17.00 -16.17 -10.81
CA GLU A 373 15.70 -15.54 -10.61
C GLU A 373 15.84 -14.03 -10.40
N LEU A 374 16.78 -13.59 -9.58
CA LEU A 374 17.09 -12.16 -9.37
C LEU A 374 17.59 -11.51 -10.67
N ALA A 375 18.34 -12.27 -11.51
CA ALA A 375 18.81 -11.78 -12.80
C ALA A 375 17.63 -11.60 -13.80
N ALA A 376 16.69 -12.55 -13.85
CA ALA A 376 15.46 -12.45 -14.64
C ALA A 376 14.61 -11.25 -14.15
N PHE A 377 14.44 -11.10 -12.85
CA PHE A 377 13.77 -9.97 -12.24
C PHE A 377 14.43 -8.64 -12.63
N LYS A 378 15.74 -8.50 -12.48
CA LYS A 378 16.50 -7.32 -12.90
C LYS A 378 16.30 -7.01 -14.39
N TYR A 379 16.21 -8.03 -15.24
CA TYR A 379 15.96 -7.84 -16.67
C TYR A 379 14.53 -7.31 -16.92
N CYS A 380 13.52 -7.82 -16.21
CA CYS A 380 12.14 -7.31 -16.29
C CYS A 380 12.04 -5.83 -15.92
N LEU A 381 12.83 -5.38 -14.93
CA LEU A 381 12.85 -3.96 -14.53
C LEU A 381 13.28 -3.03 -15.67
N LYS A 382 14.06 -3.47 -16.65
CA LYS A 382 14.44 -2.69 -17.83
C LYS A 382 13.24 -2.31 -18.70
N GLY A 383 12.17 -3.09 -18.66
CA GLY A 383 10.93 -2.80 -19.36
C GLY A 383 10.07 -1.69 -18.73
N TRP A 384 10.30 -1.35 -17.45
CA TRP A 384 9.46 -0.42 -16.72
C TRP A 384 9.34 0.97 -17.33
N PRO A 385 10.43 1.65 -17.76
CA PRO A 385 10.31 2.95 -18.40
C PRO A 385 9.48 2.89 -19.68
N ILE A 386 9.65 1.83 -20.48
CA ILE A 386 8.94 1.62 -21.75
C ILE A 386 7.44 1.41 -21.47
N TYR A 387 7.11 0.51 -20.53
CA TYR A 387 5.73 0.26 -20.10
C TYR A 387 5.07 1.54 -19.60
N PHE A 388 5.78 2.33 -18.77
CA PHE A 388 5.27 3.58 -18.23
C PHE A 388 5.00 4.61 -19.33
N VAL A 389 5.94 4.83 -20.25
CA VAL A 389 5.78 5.77 -21.36
C VAL A 389 4.62 5.35 -22.26
N PHE A 390 4.56 4.06 -22.63
CA PHE A 390 3.46 3.52 -23.44
C PHE A 390 2.10 3.72 -22.76
N GLY A 391 2.01 3.44 -21.47
CA GLY A 391 0.78 3.65 -20.69
C GLY A 391 0.39 5.13 -20.60
N CYS A 392 1.35 6.03 -20.39
CA CYS A 392 1.10 7.49 -20.41
C CYS A 392 0.57 7.96 -21.76
N ILE A 393 1.16 7.50 -22.87
CA ILE A 393 0.70 7.84 -24.23
C ILE A 393 -0.72 7.30 -24.44
N THR A 394 -0.95 6.04 -24.12
CA THR A 394 -2.27 5.40 -24.24
C THR A 394 -3.35 6.15 -23.43
N LEU A 395 -3.03 6.49 -22.19
CA LEU A 395 -3.95 7.24 -21.32
C LEU A 395 -4.21 8.65 -21.88
N HIS A 396 -3.17 9.34 -22.33
CA HIS A 396 -3.31 10.67 -22.93
C HIS A 396 -4.17 10.64 -24.20
N VAL A 397 -3.89 9.72 -25.11
CA VAL A 397 -4.64 9.54 -26.37
C VAL A 397 -6.11 9.18 -26.06
N PHE A 398 -6.35 8.25 -25.12
CA PHE A 398 -7.71 7.89 -24.70
C PHE A 398 -8.49 9.12 -24.17
N ILE A 399 -7.88 9.91 -23.29
CA ILE A 399 -8.50 11.12 -22.73
C ILE A 399 -8.85 12.11 -23.85
N ARG A 400 -7.91 12.36 -24.78
CA ARG A 400 -8.09 13.29 -25.89
C ARG A 400 -9.17 12.82 -26.88
N LEU A 401 -9.17 11.55 -27.24
CA LEU A 401 -10.16 11.00 -28.19
C LEU A 401 -11.58 10.97 -27.57
N LYS A 402 -11.68 10.53 -26.30
CA LYS A 402 -12.99 10.37 -25.64
C LYS A 402 -13.62 11.69 -25.23
N TYR A 403 -12.82 12.60 -24.67
CA TYR A 403 -13.37 13.81 -24.06
C TYR A 403 -13.05 15.10 -24.82
N ARG A 404 -12.11 15.10 -25.74
CA ARG A 404 -11.66 16.25 -26.55
C ARG A 404 -11.28 17.50 -25.71
N LYS A 405 -10.88 17.29 -24.46
CA LYS A 405 -10.55 18.31 -23.45
C LYS A 405 -9.27 17.96 -22.73
N SER A 406 -8.60 18.97 -22.17
CA SER A 406 -7.50 18.77 -21.25
C SER A 406 -8.02 18.35 -19.86
N LEU A 407 -7.13 17.75 -19.05
CA LEU A 407 -7.45 17.40 -17.67
C LEU A 407 -7.91 18.61 -16.84
N THR A 408 -7.25 19.76 -17.05
CA THR A 408 -7.60 21.03 -16.39
C THR A 408 -9.02 21.48 -16.75
N GLU A 409 -9.38 21.44 -18.02
CA GLU A 409 -10.73 21.81 -18.48
C GLU A 409 -11.82 20.87 -17.93
N LEU A 410 -11.51 19.57 -17.86
CA LEU A 410 -12.42 18.58 -17.30
C LEU A 410 -12.69 18.83 -15.82
N ILE A 411 -11.65 19.09 -15.03
CA ILE A 411 -11.78 19.34 -13.58
C ILE A 411 -12.51 20.66 -13.33
N ASN A 412 -12.12 21.73 -13.99
CA ASN A 412 -12.71 23.06 -13.78
C ASN A 412 -14.19 23.13 -14.19
N LYS A 413 -14.58 22.40 -15.24
CA LYS A 413 -15.98 22.33 -15.68
C LYS A 413 -16.90 21.57 -14.71
N ASN A 414 -16.36 20.63 -13.94
CA ASN A 414 -17.09 19.79 -12.98
C ASN A 414 -16.83 20.22 -11.52
N THR A 415 -16.27 21.42 -11.29
CA THR A 415 -16.16 21.98 -9.93
C THR A 415 -17.55 22.46 -9.52
N ILE A 416 -18.10 21.86 -8.47
CA ILE A 416 -19.41 22.17 -7.89
C ILE A 416 -19.23 23.17 -6.75
#